data_cd0a3916b39e633fedb71cc0f1f02b24
#
_entry.id   cd0a3916b39e633fedb71cc0f1f02b24
#
_cell.length_a   1.000
_cell.length_b   1.000
_cell.length_c   1.000
_cell.angle_alpha   90.00
_cell.angle_beta   90.00
_cell.angle_gamma   90.00
#
_symmetry.space_group_name_H-M   'P 1'
#
loop_
_entity.id
_entity.type
_entity.pdbx_description
1 polymer ?
#
loop_
_entity_poly.entity_id
_entity_poly.type
_entity_poly.pdbx_seq_one_letter_code
_entity_poly.pdbx_strand_id
1 'polypeptide(L)'
;MLNQQSIESLKKMSKLWGEIVEKLNPYTPGEQPNDLNLMKLNTNENPYGPSPHVLKNIKNKCNDSLRLYPDPESIELKKSLAEYHNLSPESVFVSNGSDESLAFIFQGLLKKDKPVLFPNITYSFYPVYCQLYEIEYRQIPLDQEFNINLDDYRIENGGVIFPNPNAPTGIPKSLKEIESLLSNNNSVVVIDEAYVDFGTSSAIKLINKYENLIVTQSFSKGRSLAGMRIGCAFSSPCLIEALNRIKNSFNSYPIDRLAQIAAISSITDKIYFEDNCNKVISARAYLEEQLKSIGFEVLPSGANFIFTQHMQKRGENIYDELRKNKILVRHFKSPEKISNFIRITIGTMNQMHKLVSVMKEIVK
;
A
#
# COMPACT_ATOMS: atom_id res chain seq x y z
N MET A 1 10.80 -19.53 8.30
CA MET A 1 10.29 -18.74 9.44
C MET A 1 10.20 -19.66 10.64
N LEU A 2 10.70 -19.23 11.79
CA LEU A 2 10.56 -19.98 13.04
C LEU A 2 9.07 -20.09 13.38
N ASN A 3 8.63 -21.25 13.91
CA ASN A 3 7.25 -21.42 14.34
C ASN A 3 7.01 -20.67 15.67
N GLN A 4 5.75 -20.44 16.01
CA GLN A 4 5.36 -19.66 17.19
C GLN A 4 5.94 -20.20 18.51
N GLN A 5 6.05 -21.54 18.64
CA GLN A 5 6.70 -22.19 19.78
C GLN A 5 8.20 -21.91 19.86
N SER A 6 8.90 -21.84 18.71
CA SER A 6 10.30 -21.48 18.65
C SER A 6 10.52 -20.02 19.06
N ILE A 7 9.60 -19.14 18.70
CA ILE A 7 9.63 -17.72 19.09
C ILE A 7 9.36 -17.55 20.60
N GLU A 8 8.41 -18.28 21.17
CA GLU A 8 8.16 -18.28 22.62
C GLU A 8 9.32 -18.85 23.43
N SER A 9 9.98 -19.86 22.93
CA SER A 9 11.20 -20.41 23.55
C SER A 9 12.38 -19.42 23.49
N LEU A 10 12.52 -18.67 22.39
CA LEU A 10 13.52 -17.61 22.24
C LEU A 10 13.20 -16.39 23.15
N LYS A 11 11.94 -16.03 23.33
CA LYS A 11 11.51 -14.99 24.30
C LYS A 11 11.93 -15.33 25.74
N LYS A 12 11.88 -16.61 26.12
CA LYS A 12 12.29 -17.05 27.45
C LYS A 12 13.80 -17.03 27.68
N MET A 13 14.61 -16.98 26.62
CA MET A 13 16.06 -17.12 26.67
C MET A 13 16.86 -15.81 26.54
N SER A 14 16.28 -14.70 26.09
CA SER A 14 17.07 -13.50 25.81
C SER A 14 16.94 -12.41 26.88
N LYS A 15 17.85 -12.45 27.86
CA LYS A 15 18.08 -11.32 28.79
C LYS A 15 18.73 -10.10 28.10
N LEU A 16 18.97 -10.18 26.77
CA LEU A 16 19.68 -9.16 26.00
C LEU A 16 18.76 -8.25 25.19
N TRP A 17 17.46 -8.56 25.15
CA TRP A 17 16.48 -7.75 24.41
C TRP A 17 16.05 -6.55 25.24
N GLY A 18 15.86 -5.39 24.56
CA GLY A 18 15.14 -4.27 25.17
C GLY A 18 13.65 -4.59 25.31
N GLU A 19 12.97 -4.01 26.29
CA GLU A 19 11.56 -4.29 26.60
C GLU A 19 10.60 -4.11 25.42
N ILE A 20 10.88 -3.16 24.51
CA ILE A 20 10.06 -2.94 23.33
C ILE A 20 10.03 -4.17 22.42
N VAL A 21 11.15 -4.88 22.26
CA VAL A 21 11.25 -6.05 21.36
C VAL A 21 10.36 -7.20 21.83
N GLU A 22 10.18 -7.35 23.13
CA GLU A 22 9.30 -8.39 23.72
C GLU A 22 7.81 -8.11 23.43
N LYS A 23 7.43 -6.85 23.29
CA LYS A 23 6.05 -6.42 23.05
C LYS A 23 5.65 -6.45 21.58
N LEU A 24 6.61 -6.48 20.64
CA LEU A 24 6.34 -6.39 19.22
C LEU A 24 5.68 -7.65 18.66
N ASN A 25 4.61 -7.44 17.88
CA ASN A 25 4.02 -8.43 17.00
C ASN A 25 4.31 -8.02 15.54
N PRO A 26 5.42 -8.52 14.93
CA PRO A 26 5.82 -8.07 13.60
C PRO A 26 4.79 -8.41 12.53
N TYR A 27 4.73 -7.56 11.51
CA TYR A 27 3.94 -7.81 10.32
C TYR A 27 4.39 -9.11 9.63
N THR A 28 3.41 -9.93 9.23
CA THR A 28 3.67 -11.14 8.44
C THR A 28 3.42 -10.87 6.97
N PRO A 29 4.47 -10.79 6.13
CA PRO A 29 4.33 -10.57 4.70
C PRO A 29 3.50 -11.67 4.03
N GLY A 30 2.89 -11.35 2.89
CA GLY A 30 2.33 -12.38 2.01
C GLY A 30 3.40 -13.36 1.54
N GLU A 31 3.00 -14.60 1.32
CA GLU A 31 3.90 -15.64 0.83
C GLU A 31 4.62 -15.21 -0.46
N GLN A 32 5.94 -15.47 -0.52
CA GLN A 32 6.79 -15.21 -1.67
C GLN A 32 7.34 -16.56 -2.17
N PRO A 33 6.57 -17.29 -3.00
CA PRO A 33 6.98 -18.61 -3.48
C PRO A 33 8.10 -18.51 -4.51
N ASN A 34 9.00 -19.50 -4.49
CA ASN A 34 10.06 -19.65 -5.49
C ASN A 34 9.62 -20.47 -6.73
N ASP A 35 8.39 -21.00 -6.73
CA ASP A 35 7.86 -21.79 -7.87
C ASP A 35 7.43 -20.84 -8.99
N LEU A 36 8.20 -20.80 -10.08
CA LEU A 36 7.93 -19.97 -11.26
C LEU A 36 6.69 -20.39 -12.03
N ASN A 37 6.17 -21.61 -11.81
CA ASN A 37 4.95 -22.11 -12.48
C ASN A 37 3.67 -21.68 -11.73
N LEU A 38 3.82 -21.00 -10.62
CA LEU A 38 2.70 -20.56 -9.80
C LEU A 38 2.20 -19.19 -10.29
N MET A 39 0.91 -19.09 -10.56
CA MET A 39 0.27 -17.80 -10.85
C MET A 39 0.12 -17.02 -9.55
N LYS A 40 1.02 -16.07 -9.32
CA LYS A 40 1.10 -15.27 -8.08
C LYS A 40 0.16 -14.08 -8.13
N LEU A 41 -0.97 -14.15 -7.39
CA LEU A 41 -2.00 -13.11 -7.31
C LEU A 41 -2.32 -12.72 -5.86
N ASN A 42 -1.31 -12.69 -4.98
CA ASN A 42 -1.49 -12.52 -3.52
C ASN A 42 -0.94 -11.21 -2.93
N THR A 43 0.02 -10.52 -3.57
CA THR A 43 0.74 -9.38 -2.99
C THR A 43 0.58 -8.08 -3.78
N ASN A 44 -0.40 -8.02 -4.68
CA ASN A 44 -0.77 -6.81 -5.42
C ASN A 44 0.38 -6.22 -6.25
N GLU A 45 1.25 -7.08 -6.80
CA GLU A 45 2.27 -6.65 -7.76
C GLU A 45 1.62 -6.37 -9.12
N ASN A 46 2.22 -5.47 -9.89
CA ASN A 46 1.76 -5.20 -11.24
C ASN A 46 2.10 -6.39 -12.15
N PRO A 47 1.17 -6.91 -12.97
CA PRO A 47 1.45 -8.02 -13.88
C PRO A 47 2.33 -7.62 -15.08
N TYR A 48 2.50 -6.34 -15.32
CA TYR A 48 3.37 -5.80 -16.36
C TYR A 48 4.68 -5.30 -15.73
N GLY A 49 5.81 -5.55 -16.39
CA GLY A 49 7.11 -5.09 -15.93
C GLY A 49 7.27 -3.56 -16.01
N PRO A 50 8.37 -3.02 -15.47
CA PRO A 50 8.70 -1.61 -15.66
C PRO A 50 8.98 -1.29 -17.13
N SER A 51 8.87 0.00 -17.50
CA SER A 51 9.03 0.40 -18.89
C SER A 51 10.43 0.06 -19.44
N PRO A 52 10.56 -0.21 -20.75
CA PRO A 52 11.86 -0.41 -21.38
C PRO A 52 12.79 0.78 -21.18
N HIS A 53 12.26 2.01 -21.08
CA HIS A 53 13.01 3.21 -20.78
C HIS A 53 13.67 3.16 -19.39
N VAL A 54 12.92 2.72 -18.36
CA VAL A 54 13.44 2.49 -17.01
C VAL A 54 14.59 1.48 -17.03
N LEU A 55 14.38 0.32 -17.65
CA LEU A 55 15.39 -0.73 -17.72
C LEU A 55 16.66 -0.30 -18.44
N LYS A 56 16.54 0.48 -19.52
CA LYS A 56 17.68 1.06 -20.25
C LYS A 56 18.47 2.02 -19.37
N ASN A 57 17.78 2.92 -18.66
CA ASN A 57 18.45 3.92 -17.82
C ASN A 57 19.15 3.29 -16.61
N ILE A 58 18.56 2.28 -15.96
CA ILE A 58 19.23 1.51 -14.91
C ILE A 58 20.51 0.89 -15.45
N LYS A 59 20.46 0.17 -16.59
CA LYS A 59 21.64 -0.46 -17.20
C LYS A 59 22.74 0.55 -17.51
N ASN A 60 22.41 1.70 -18.06
CA ASN A 60 23.37 2.75 -18.40
C ASN A 60 24.07 3.38 -17.18
N LYS A 61 23.44 3.30 -16.02
CA LYS A 61 23.96 3.87 -14.75
C LYS A 61 24.59 2.82 -13.82
N CYS A 62 24.56 1.54 -14.19
CA CYS A 62 25.36 0.49 -13.56
C CYS A 62 26.82 0.63 -13.98
N ASN A 63 27.59 1.48 -13.29
CA ASN A 63 28.99 1.75 -13.56
C ASN A 63 29.75 2.12 -12.26
N ASP A 64 31.01 2.51 -12.37
CA ASP A 64 31.89 2.82 -11.24
C ASP A 64 31.36 3.90 -10.28
N SER A 65 30.37 4.70 -10.69
CA SER A 65 29.75 5.68 -9.80
C SER A 65 28.97 5.06 -8.64
N LEU A 66 28.68 3.76 -8.70
CA LEU A 66 28.04 3.03 -7.59
C LEU A 66 28.89 3.01 -6.31
N ARG A 67 30.20 3.27 -6.38
CA ARG A 67 31.08 3.45 -5.21
C ARG A 67 30.81 4.75 -4.43
N LEU A 68 30.06 5.68 -4.97
CA LEU A 68 29.75 6.96 -4.35
C LEU A 68 28.34 6.94 -3.72
N TYR A 69 28.17 7.64 -2.61
CA TYR A 69 26.84 7.86 -2.03
C TYR A 69 25.91 8.53 -3.03
N PRO A 70 24.59 8.21 -3.00
CA PRO A 70 23.59 8.95 -3.76
C PRO A 70 23.39 10.37 -3.20
N ASP A 71 22.59 11.19 -3.90
CA ASP A 71 22.11 12.46 -3.36
C ASP A 71 21.21 12.21 -2.14
N PRO A 72 21.57 12.68 -0.93
CA PRO A 72 20.81 12.45 0.29
C PRO A 72 19.42 13.10 0.28
N GLU A 73 19.27 14.19 -0.47
CA GLU A 73 18.01 14.92 -0.61
C GLU A 73 17.18 14.49 -1.82
N SER A 74 17.73 13.64 -2.70
CA SER A 74 17.07 13.16 -3.92
C SER A 74 16.44 14.29 -4.75
N ILE A 75 17.17 15.40 -4.92
CA ILE A 75 16.68 16.67 -5.46
C ILE A 75 16.01 16.49 -6.82
N GLU A 76 16.64 15.75 -7.75
CA GLU A 76 16.10 15.56 -9.09
C GLU A 76 14.82 14.71 -9.08
N LEU A 77 14.72 13.74 -8.18
CA LEU A 77 13.50 12.96 -8.01
C LEU A 77 12.36 13.81 -7.42
N LYS A 78 12.65 14.63 -6.39
CA LYS A 78 11.67 15.55 -5.81
C LYS A 78 11.16 16.56 -6.85
N LYS A 79 12.04 17.13 -7.67
CA LYS A 79 11.66 18.03 -8.79
C LYS A 79 10.74 17.33 -9.78
N SER A 80 11.09 16.10 -10.21
CA SER A 80 10.29 15.35 -11.18
C SER A 80 8.89 15.00 -10.61
N LEU A 81 8.79 14.66 -9.33
CA LEU A 81 7.52 14.40 -8.65
C LEU A 81 6.69 15.67 -8.49
N ALA A 82 7.33 16.78 -8.11
CA ALA A 82 6.69 18.07 -7.95
C ALA A 82 6.10 18.57 -9.29
N GLU A 83 6.86 18.49 -10.36
CA GLU A 83 6.40 18.82 -11.71
C GLU A 83 5.24 17.93 -12.15
N TYR A 84 5.33 16.61 -11.94
CA TYR A 84 4.29 15.66 -12.31
C TYR A 84 2.95 15.95 -11.60
N HIS A 85 3.01 16.41 -10.34
CA HIS A 85 1.81 16.69 -9.52
C HIS A 85 1.44 18.19 -9.45
N ASN A 86 2.17 19.06 -10.13
CA ASN A 86 2.00 20.52 -10.08
C ASN A 86 2.09 21.06 -8.64
N LEU A 87 3.16 20.65 -7.93
CA LEU A 87 3.52 21.07 -6.58
C LEU A 87 4.91 21.72 -6.56
N SER A 88 5.31 22.30 -5.42
CA SER A 88 6.69 22.70 -5.19
C SER A 88 7.55 21.51 -4.70
N PRO A 89 8.87 21.48 -4.99
CA PRO A 89 9.76 20.43 -4.48
C PRO A 89 9.77 20.31 -2.94
N GLU A 90 9.54 21.41 -2.22
CA GLU A 90 9.44 21.48 -0.77
C GLU A 90 8.20 20.75 -0.23
N SER A 91 7.23 20.48 -1.08
CA SER A 91 6.02 19.70 -0.77
C SER A 91 6.19 18.20 -1.02
N VAL A 92 7.41 17.74 -1.36
CA VAL A 92 7.69 16.35 -1.70
C VAL A 92 8.71 15.74 -0.75
N PHE A 93 8.37 14.58 -0.19
CA PHE A 93 9.26 13.70 0.55
C PHE A 93 9.45 12.39 -0.20
N VAL A 94 10.65 11.81 -0.18
CA VAL A 94 10.96 10.52 -0.82
C VAL A 94 11.59 9.55 0.20
N SER A 95 11.29 8.25 0.07
CA SER A 95 11.64 7.23 1.05
C SER A 95 11.88 5.85 0.43
N ASN A 96 12.46 4.94 1.20
CA ASN A 96 12.69 3.55 0.81
C ASN A 96 11.38 2.73 0.92
N GLY A 97 10.48 2.93 -0.05
CA GLY A 97 9.11 2.44 -0.03
C GLY A 97 8.19 3.30 0.82
N SER A 98 6.88 3.23 0.56
CA SER A 98 5.87 3.94 1.36
C SER A 98 5.87 3.49 2.82
N ASP A 99 6.34 2.27 3.13
CA ASP A 99 6.47 1.78 4.50
C ASP A 99 7.40 2.67 5.33
N GLU A 100 8.51 3.17 4.77
CA GLU A 100 9.41 4.09 5.47
C GLU A 100 8.77 5.48 5.64
N SER A 101 8.07 6.00 4.62
CA SER A 101 7.26 7.22 4.77
C SER A 101 6.27 7.09 5.91
N LEU A 102 5.52 5.99 5.96
CA LEU A 102 4.55 5.71 7.02
C LEU A 102 5.23 5.60 8.39
N ALA A 103 6.36 4.89 8.49
CA ALA A 103 7.11 4.79 9.74
C ALA A 103 7.48 6.17 10.30
N PHE A 104 7.98 7.08 9.46
CA PHE A 104 8.34 8.44 9.86
C PHE A 104 7.11 9.30 10.20
N ILE A 105 6.00 9.13 9.48
CA ILE A 105 4.72 9.79 9.78
C ILE A 105 4.22 9.37 11.16
N PHE A 106 4.19 8.07 11.45
CA PHE A 106 3.78 7.57 12.77
C PHE A 106 4.70 8.11 13.88
N GLN A 107 6.01 8.03 13.68
CA GLN A 107 6.98 8.47 14.68
C GLN A 107 6.94 9.97 14.95
N GLY A 108 6.84 10.80 13.93
CA GLY A 108 7.03 12.25 14.04
C GLY A 108 5.76 13.08 14.06
N LEU A 109 4.67 12.58 13.46
CA LEU A 109 3.48 13.39 13.26
C LEU A 109 2.24 12.82 13.96
N LEU A 110 2.17 11.51 14.15
CA LEU A 110 1.03 10.83 14.79
C LEU A 110 1.30 10.45 16.25
N LYS A 111 2.54 10.52 16.72
CA LYS A 111 2.87 10.30 18.14
C LYS A 111 2.50 11.54 18.96
N LYS A 112 1.28 11.56 19.48
CA LYS A 112 0.65 12.65 20.26
C LYS A 112 0.04 12.08 21.54
N ASP A 113 -0.47 12.97 22.40
CA ASP A 113 -1.15 12.59 23.65
C ASP A 113 -2.58 12.06 23.43
N LYS A 114 -3.02 11.96 22.19
CA LYS A 114 -4.35 11.50 21.80
C LYS A 114 -4.23 10.33 20.81
N PRO A 115 -5.22 9.42 20.81
CA PRO A 115 -5.15 8.22 19.96
C PRO A 115 -5.20 8.57 18.48
N VAL A 116 -4.45 7.80 17.67
CA VAL A 116 -4.55 7.79 16.22
C VAL A 116 -5.77 6.97 15.81
N LEU A 117 -6.54 7.47 14.84
CA LEU A 117 -7.72 6.80 14.31
C LEU A 117 -7.44 6.17 12.95
N PHE A 118 -7.84 4.91 12.78
CA PHE A 118 -7.82 4.22 11.49
C PHE A 118 -8.88 3.11 11.44
N PRO A 119 -9.26 2.62 10.23
CA PRO A 119 -10.29 1.58 10.12
C PRO A 119 -9.86 0.26 10.78
N ASN A 120 -10.82 -0.49 11.32
CA ASN A 120 -10.56 -1.79 11.92
C ASN A 120 -10.20 -2.89 10.89
N ILE A 121 -10.66 -2.74 9.64
CA ILE A 121 -10.29 -3.60 8.51
C ILE A 121 -9.58 -2.72 7.48
N THR A 122 -8.24 -2.71 7.57
CA THR A 122 -7.38 -1.83 6.78
C THR A 122 -5.98 -2.44 6.62
N TYR A 123 -4.99 -1.64 6.20
CA TYR A 123 -3.61 -2.07 6.09
C TYR A 123 -3.07 -2.48 7.46
N SER A 124 -2.80 -3.77 7.61
CA SER A 124 -2.47 -4.40 8.90
C SER A 124 -1.11 -3.97 9.49
N PHE A 125 -0.38 -3.10 8.81
CA PHE A 125 0.87 -2.53 9.34
C PHE A 125 0.65 -1.35 10.29
N TYR A 126 -0.50 -0.66 10.24
CA TYR A 126 -0.76 0.49 11.13
C TYR A 126 -0.68 0.14 12.62
N PRO A 127 -1.31 -0.93 13.12
CA PRO A 127 -1.11 -1.36 14.51
C PRO A 127 0.33 -1.70 14.84
N VAL A 128 1.11 -2.22 13.87
CA VAL A 128 2.53 -2.55 14.07
C VAL A 128 3.36 -1.29 14.31
N TYR A 129 3.12 -0.21 13.55
CA TYR A 129 3.76 1.07 13.82
C TYR A 129 3.35 1.65 15.17
N CYS A 130 2.06 1.55 15.54
CA CYS A 130 1.59 2.00 16.84
C CYS A 130 2.30 1.25 17.97
N GLN A 131 2.48 -0.06 17.88
CA GLN A 131 3.25 -0.83 18.85
C GLN A 131 4.72 -0.41 18.88
N LEU A 132 5.36 -0.28 17.72
CA LEU A 132 6.78 0.07 17.60
C LEU A 132 7.10 1.44 18.24
N TYR A 133 6.22 2.41 18.07
CA TYR A 133 6.42 3.78 18.55
C TYR A 133 5.65 4.10 19.82
N GLU A 134 4.98 3.10 20.41
CA GLU A 134 4.18 3.26 21.65
C GLU A 134 3.12 4.37 21.50
N ILE A 135 2.35 4.30 20.40
CA ILE A 135 1.28 5.23 20.05
C ILE A 135 -0.06 4.61 20.44
N GLU A 136 -0.85 5.35 21.20
CA GLU A 136 -2.24 4.98 21.46
C GLU A 136 -3.07 5.10 20.18
N TYR A 137 -3.94 4.13 19.91
CA TYR A 137 -4.80 4.14 18.73
C TYR A 137 -6.19 3.61 18.98
N ARG A 138 -7.11 4.04 18.16
CA ARG A 138 -8.49 3.53 18.14
C ARG A 138 -8.87 3.09 16.73
N GLN A 139 -9.34 1.85 16.64
CA GLN A 139 -9.85 1.30 15.39
C GLN A 139 -11.34 1.66 15.23
N ILE A 140 -11.68 2.26 14.10
CA ILE A 140 -13.04 2.66 13.75
C ILE A 140 -13.65 1.56 12.88
N PRO A 141 -14.80 0.99 13.25
CA PRO A 141 -15.44 -0.06 12.45
C PRO A 141 -15.83 0.42 11.06
N LEU A 142 -15.64 -0.44 10.05
CA LEU A 142 -16.29 -0.26 8.76
C LEU A 142 -17.80 -0.53 8.89
N ASP A 143 -18.61 0.14 8.04
CA ASP A 143 -20.04 -0.13 7.96
C ASP A 143 -20.34 -1.56 7.45
N GLN A 144 -21.61 -1.88 7.22
CA GLN A 144 -22.03 -3.22 6.78
C GLN A 144 -21.58 -3.50 5.34
N GLU A 145 -21.47 -2.49 4.51
CA GLU A 145 -21.01 -2.54 3.12
C GLU A 145 -19.47 -2.38 3.00
N PHE A 146 -18.73 -2.45 4.11
CA PHE A 146 -17.27 -2.28 4.18
C PHE A 146 -16.76 -0.88 3.80
N ASN A 147 -17.59 0.15 3.83
CA ASN A 147 -17.15 1.52 3.64
C ASN A 147 -16.52 2.10 4.91
N ILE A 148 -15.58 3.02 4.71
CA ILE A 148 -15.10 3.92 5.77
C ILE A 148 -16.13 5.06 5.89
N ASN A 149 -16.79 5.19 7.03
CA ASN A 149 -17.62 6.35 7.31
C ASN A 149 -16.76 7.47 7.92
N LEU A 150 -16.43 8.50 7.15
CA LEU A 150 -15.51 9.57 7.60
C LEU A 150 -16.11 10.46 8.69
N ASP A 151 -17.42 10.45 8.91
CA ASP A 151 -18.03 11.18 10.02
C ASP A 151 -17.65 10.59 11.40
N ASP A 152 -17.37 9.30 11.47
CA ASP A 152 -16.94 8.62 12.71
C ASP A 152 -15.52 9.03 13.15
N TYR A 153 -14.77 9.74 12.29
CA TYR A 153 -13.41 10.23 12.56
C TYR A 153 -13.38 11.68 13.06
N ARG A 154 -14.55 12.32 13.25
CA ARG A 154 -14.64 13.70 13.75
C ARG A 154 -14.48 13.82 15.26
N ILE A 155 -14.25 12.72 15.96
CA ILE A 155 -13.94 12.69 17.38
C ILE A 155 -12.52 13.23 17.64
N GLU A 156 -12.24 13.64 18.87
CA GLU A 156 -10.92 14.12 19.27
C GLU A 156 -9.85 13.03 19.02
N ASN A 157 -8.75 13.42 18.35
CA ASN A 157 -7.72 12.46 17.91
C ASN A 157 -6.33 13.10 17.80
N GLY A 158 -5.27 12.26 17.79
CA GLY A 158 -3.89 12.63 17.54
C GLY A 158 -3.50 12.60 16.05
N GLY A 159 -4.40 12.13 15.20
CA GLY A 159 -4.28 12.02 13.75
C GLY A 159 -5.20 10.94 13.19
N VAL A 160 -5.49 11.05 11.90
CA VAL A 160 -6.31 10.07 11.16
C VAL A 160 -5.49 9.49 10.04
N ILE A 161 -5.55 8.17 9.84
CA ILE A 161 -4.90 7.52 8.70
C ILE A 161 -5.81 6.45 8.09
N PHE A 162 -5.93 6.44 6.78
CA PHE A 162 -6.58 5.35 6.04
C PHE A 162 -6.07 5.26 4.61
N PRO A 163 -6.09 4.05 4.00
CA PRO A 163 -5.78 3.88 2.59
C PRO A 163 -6.93 4.35 1.69
N ASN A 164 -6.59 4.95 0.56
CA ASN A 164 -7.57 5.31 -0.46
C ASN A 164 -7.08 4.94 -1.87
N PRO A 165 -7.59 3.83 -2.45
CA PRO A 165 -8.61 2.89 -1.96
C PRO A 165 -8.19 2.11 -0.71
N ASN A 166 -9.16 1.73 0.14
CA ASN A 166 -8.87 0.93 1.32
C ASN A 166 -8.36 -0.48 0.95
N ALA A 167 -7.42 -1.00 1.70
CA ALA A 167 -6.95 -2.37 1.56
C ALA A 167 -7.25 -3.15 2.87
N PRO A 168 -7.95 -4.30 2.81
CA PRO A 168 -8.12 -5.19 1.65
C PRO A 168 -9.40 -4.98 0.83
N THR A 169 -10.31 -4.08 1.19
CA THR A 169 -11.65 -3.99 0.60
C THR A 169 -11.64 -3.49 -0.86
N GLY A 170 -10.71 -2.62 -1.22
CA GLY A 170 -10.62 -1.98 -2.54
C GLY A 170 -11.48 -0.71 -2.67
N ILE A 171 -12.36 -0.41 -1.71
CA ILE A 171 -13.35 0.65 -1.80
C ILE A 171 -12.70 2.03 -1.65
N PRO A 172 -12.86 2.94 -2.62
CA PRO A 172 -12.32 4.29 -2.54
C PRO A 172 -13.27 5.26 -1.83
N LYS A 173 -12.72 6.35 -1.29
CA LYS A 173 -13.43 7.55 -0.86
C LYS A 173 -13.28 8.65 -1.91
N SER A 174 -14.34 9.44 -2.08
CA SER A 174 -14.31 10.59 -2.96
C SER A 174 -13.52 11.76 -2.36
N LEU A 175 -12.98 12.63 -3.23
CA LEU A 175 -12.29 13.84 -2.77
C LEU A 175 -13.19 14.74 -1.92
N LYS A 176 -14.50 14.79 -2.19
CA LYS A 176 -15.48 15.58 -1.42
C LYS A 176 -15.61 15.07 0.02
N GLU A 177 -15.63 13.75 0.23
CA GLU A 177 -15.68 13.16 1.57
C GLU A 177 -14.37 13.43 2.33
N ILE A 178 -13.20 13.26 1.65
CA ILE A 178 -11.89 13.57 2.22
C ILE A 178 -11.79 15.05 2.60
N GLU A 179 -12.23 15.94 1.73
CA GLU A 179 -12.25 17.39 1.98
C GLU A 179 -13.13 17.77 3.17
N SER A 180 -14.27 17.10 3.32
CA SER A 180 -15.15 17.27 4.49
C SER A 180 -14.46 16.85 5.79
N LEU A 181 -13.69 15.76 5.78
CA LEU A 181 -12.90 15.35 6.95
C LEU A 181 -11.82 16.37 7.27
N LEU A 182 -11.05 16.80 6.27
CA LEU A 182 -9.95 17.78 6.43
C LEU A 182 -10.43 19.09 7.04
N SER A 183 -11.57 19.60 6.58
CA SER A 183 -12.16 20.86 7.05
C SER A 183 -12.66 20.80 8.50
N ASN A 184 -12.92 19.62 9.03
CA ASN A 184 -13.48 19.39 10.37
C ASN A 184 -12.50 18.67 11.31
N ASN A 185 -11.23 18.57 10.94
CA ASN A 185 -10.20 17.91 11.74
C ASN A 185 -8.98 18.82 11.92
N ASN A 186 -8.59 19.05 13.17
CA ASN A 186 -7.45 19.90 13.53
C ASN A 186 -6.12 19.11 13.62
N SER A 187 -6.18 17.79 13.47
CA SER A 187 -5.01 16.92 13.49
C SER A 187 -4.55 16.57 12.07
N VAL A 188 -3.36 15.98 11.94
CA VAL A 188 -2.86 15.48 10.67
C VAL A 188 -3.78 14.37 10.12
N VAL A 189 -4.14 14.46 8.87
CA VAL A 189 -4.88 13.44 8.11
C VAL A 189 -3.97 12.84 7.06
N VAL A 190 -3.74 11.54 7.14
CA VAL A 190 -2.87 10.78 6.24
C VAL A 190 -3.73 9.93 5.31
N ILE A 191 -3.58 10.15 4.01
CA ILE A 191 -4.23 9.35 2.97
C ILE A 191 -3.16 8.47 2.32
N ASP A 192 -3.27 7.16 2.55
CA ASP A 192 -2.34 6.19 1.96
C ASP A 192 -2.86 5.76 0.57
N GLU A 193 -2.24 6.30 -0.46
CA GLU A 193 -2.63 6.13 -1.86
C GLU A 193 -1.78 5.07 -2.59
N ALA A 194 -1.38 4.01 -1.92
CA ALA A 194 -0.59 2.95 -2.55
C ALA A 194 -1.24 2.34 -3.82
N TYR A 195 -2.56 2.49 -3.99
CA TYR A 195 -3.33 1.90 -5.09
C TYR A 195 -4.09 2.92 -5.95
N VAL A 196 -3.87 4.21 -5.76
CA VAL A 196 -4.65 5.29 -6.41
C VAL A 196 -4.63 5.24 -7.93
N ASP A 197 -3.55 4.74 -8.53
CA ASP A 197 -3.31 4.70 -9.98
C ASP A 197 -4.33 3.88 -10.77
N PHE A 198 -5.17 3.09 -10.09
CA PHE A 198 -6.10 2.15 -10.74
C PHE A 198 -7.56 2.64 -10.79
N GLY A 199 -7.74 3.95 -10.90
CA GLY A 199 -9.05 4.56 -11.15
C GLY A 199 -9.64 5.37 -9.99
N THR A 200 -8.83 5.69 -8.98
CA THR A 200 -9.22 6.55 -7.86
C THR A 200 -8.65 7.97 -8.05
N SER A 201 -9.40 8.99 -7.66
CA SER A 201 -8.91 10.37 -7.68
C SER A 201 -7.99 10.63 -6.50
N SER A 202 -6.77 11.12 -6.77
CA SER A 202 -5.77 11.43 -5.74
C SER A 202 -6.12 12.67 -4.92
N ALA A 203 -5.94 12.58 -3.60
CA ALA A 203 -6.07 13.68 -2.65
C ALA A 203 -4.89 14.68 -2.74
N ILE A 204 -3.84 14.40 -3.51
CA ILE A 204 -2.76 15.36 -3.78
C ILE A 204 -3.32 16.71 -4.28
N LYS A 205 -4.43 16.71 -5.00
CA LYS A 205 -5.12 17.93 -5.48
C LYS A 205 -5.55 18.87 -4.34
N LEU A 206 -5.62 18.38 -3.11
CA LEU A 206 -6.05 19.14 -1.94
C LEU A 206 -4.89 19.69 -1.11
N ILE A 207 -3.63 19.34 -1.39
CA ILE A 207 -2.46 19.69 -0.58
C ILE A 207 -2.30 21.22 -0.45
N ASN A 208 -2.46 21.96 -1.54
CA ASN A 208 -2.33 23.41 -1.53
C ASN A 208 -3.47 24.12 -0.75
N LYS A 209 -4.52 23.39 -0.38
CA LYS A 209 -5.67 23.92 0.35
C LYS A 209 -5.68 23.54 1.82
N TYR A 210 -5.09 22.41 2.19
CA TYR A 210 -5.15 21.84 3.54
C TYR A 210 -3.76 21.54 4.08
N GLU A 211 -3.27 22.34 5.01
CA GLU A 211 -1.94 22.21 5.62
C GLU A 211 -1.77 20.94 6.47
N ASN A 212 -2.88 20.36 6.95
CA ASN A 212 -2.92 19.16 7.77
C ASN A 212 -3.02 17.86 6.95
N LEU A 213 -3.00 17.92 5.60
CA LEU A 213 -3.07 16.75 4.74
C LEU A 213 -1.67 16.20 4.43
N ILE A 214 -1.50 14.89 4.56
CA ILE A 214 -0.38 14.14 3.97
C ILE A 214 -0.94 13.05 3.07
N VAL A 215 -0.38 12.93 1.88
CA VAL A 215 -0.69 11.84 0.94
C VAL A 215 0.56 11.01 0.73
N THR A 216 0.51 9.69 0.97
CA THR A 216 1.61 8.78 0.63
C THR A 216 1.32 8.01 -0.65
N GLN A 217 2.34 7.80 -1.48
CA GLN A 217 2.25 6.98 -2.69
C GLN A 217 3.42 6.03 -2.80
N SER A 218 3.27 4.99 -3.63
CA SER A 218 4.28 3.95 -3.82
C SER A 218 4.51 3.68 -5.31
N PHE A 219 5.76 3.52 -5.70
CA PHE A 219 6.13 3.04 -7.04
C PHE A 219 5.98 1.53 -7.20
N SER A 220 5.64 0.82 -6.13
CA SER A 220 5.55 -0.64 -6.10
C SER A 220 4.38 -1.21 -6.91
N LYS A 221 3.32 -0.43 -7.15
CA LYS A 221 2.06 -0.90 -7.74
C LYS A 221 1.87 -0.39 -9.17
N GLY A 222 1.38 0.82 -9.37
CA GLY A 222 1.13 1.36 -10.71
C GLY A 222 2.39 1.43 -11.58
N ARG A 223 3.53 1.77 -11.00
CA ARG A 223 4.79 1.96 -11.72
C ARG A 223 5.68 0.72 -11.84
N SER A 224 5.22 -0.45 -11.36
CA SER A 224 5.90 -1.76 -11.52
C SER A 224 7.32 -1.80 -10.92
N LEU A 225 7.60 -1.04 -9.86
CA LEU A 225 8.93 -0.91 -9.26
C LEU A 225 8.98 -1.44 -7.81
N ALA A 226 8.20 -2.48 -7.50
CA ALA A 226 8.17 -3.06 -6.14
C ALA A 226 9.57 -3.48 -5.64
N GLY A 227 10.42 -4.04 -6.52
CA GLY A 227 11.77 -4.45 -6.21
C GLY A 227 12.75 -3.28 -5.98
N MET A 228 12.42 -2.06 -6.44
CA MET A 228 13.26 -0.86 -6.30
C MET A 228 13.01 -0.10 -5.00
N ARG A 229 11.99 -0.46 -4.25
CA ARG A 229 11.68 0.12 -2.93
C ARG A 229 11.61 1.65 -2.93
N ILE A 230 10.72 2.24 -3.74
CA ILE A 230 10.55 3.70 -3.80
C ILE A 230 9.15 4.06 -3.32
N GLY A 231 9.09 4.97 -2.37
CA GLY A 231 7.88 5.62 -1.87
C GLY A 231 8.04 7.13 -1.82
N CYS A 232 6.92 7.82 -1.72
CA CYS A 232 6.92 9.27 -1.55
C CYS A 232 5.74 9.73 -0.69
N ALA A 233 5.86 10.92 -0.13
CA ALA A 233 4.78 11.61 0.54
C ALA A 233 4.71 13.06 0.05
N PHE A 234 3.50 13.60 0.04
CA PHE A 234 3.19 14.95 -0.41
C PHE A 234 2.42 15.67 0.71
N SER A 235 2.82 16.89 1.02
CA SER A 235 2.18 17.68 2.07
C SER A 235 2.59 19.16 2.00
N SER A 236 2.12 19.97 2.95
CA SER A 236 2.65 21.31 3.19
C SER A 236 4.16 21.25 3.49
N PRO A 237 4.95 22.27 3.11
CA PRO A 237 6.39 22.31 3.38
C PRO A 237 6.75 22.11 4.86
N CYS A 238 5.91 22.57 5.77
CA CYS A 238 6.10 22.40 7.21
C CYS A 238 6.11 20.92 7.63
N LEU A 239 5.16 20.12 7.16
CA LEU A 239 5.08 18.69 7.47
C LEU A 239 6.18 17.89 6.75
N ILE A 240 6.56 18.28 5.53
CA ILE A 240 7.69 17.68 4.81
C ILE A 240 9.02 17.94 5.54
N GLU A 241 9.23 19.16 6.09
CA GLU A 241 10.42 19.45 6.89
C GLU A 241 10.48 18.58 8.15
N ALA A 242 9.34 18.32 8.80
CA ALA A 242 9.29 17.41 9.94
C ALA A 242 9.72 15.98 9.56
N LEU A 243 9.27 15.47 8.40
CA LEU A 243 9.69 14.17 7.89
C LEU A 243 11.19 14.14 7.54
N ASN A 244 11.73 15.22 6.96
CA ASN A 244 13.16 15.33 6.66
C ASN A 244 14.02 15.30 7.93
N ARG A 245 13.58 15.93 9.01
CA ARG A 245 14.27 15.86 10.31
C ARG A 245 14.32 14.45 10.86
N ILE A 246 13.21 13.70 10.80
CA ILE A 246 13.17 12.30 11.22
C ILE A 246 14.10 11.46 10.33
N LYS A 247 13.97 11.58 9.00
CA LYS A 247 14.83 10.88 8.03
C LYS A 247 16.31 11.10 8.36
N ASN A 248 16.74 12.35 8.51
CA ASN A 248 18.12 12.69 8.72
C ASN A 248 18.64 12.29 10.13
N SER A 249 17.73 12.00 11.07
CA SER A 249 18.06 11.46 12.39
C SER A 249 18.10 9.92 12.40
N PHE A 250 17.63 9.24 11.35
CA PHE A 250 17.56 7.80 11.24
C PHE A 250 18.48 7.26 10.14
N ASN A 251 18.31 7.70 8.89
CA ASN A 251 19.10 7.30 7.72
C ASN A 251 19.14 8.44 6.70
N SER A 252 20.29 9.08 6.53
CA SER A 252 20.44 10.23 5.63
C SER A 252 20.46 9.86 4.14
N TYR A 253 20.67 8.58 3.76
CA TYR A 253 20.77 8.09 2.39
C TYR A 253 19.80 6.94 2.11
N PRO A 254 18.47 7.12 2.27
CA PRO A 254 17.53 6.02 2.24
C PRO A 254 17.33 5.40 0.85
N ILE A 255 17.55 6.16 -0.24
CA ILE A 255 17.28 5.72 -1.60
C ILE A 255 18.58 5.63 -2.38
N ASP A 256 18.87 4.46 -2.90
CA ASP A 256 20.04 4.24 -3.73
C ASP A 256 19.95 4.95 -5.11
N ARG A 257 21.10 5.09 -5.75
CA ARG A 257 21.25 5.80 -7.03
C ARG A 257 20.41 5.20 -8.16
N LEU A 258 20.33 3.86 -8.22
CA LEU A 258 19.59 3.19 -9.30
C LEU A 258 18.07 3.31 -9.08
N ALA A 259 17.64 3.27 -7.83
CA ALA A 259 16.25 3.50 -7.47
C ALA A 259 15.79 4.91 -7.85
N GLN A 260 16.59 5.96 -7.53
CA GLN A 260 16.28 7.33 -7.95
C GLN A 260 16.14 7.46 -9.48
N ILE A 261 17.06 6.87 -10.23
CA ILE A 261 17.04 6.87 -11.71
C ILE A 261 15.82 6.12 -12.24
N ALA A 262 15.50 4.97 -11.67
CA ALA A 262 14.32 4.18 -12.03
C ALA A 262 13.02 4.99 -11.83
N ALA A 263 12.91 5.67 -10.69
CA ALA A 263 11.75 6.51 -10.38
C ALA A 263 11.59 7.66 -11.38
N ILE A 264 12.63 8.46 -11.60
CA ILE A 264 12.62 9.57 -12.57
C ILE A 264 12.25 9.07 -13.97
N SER A 265 12.88 7.97 -14.41
CA SER A 265 12.59 7.39 -15.72
C SER A 265 11.14 6.89 -15.84
N SER A 266 10.56 6.38 -14.75
CA SER A 266 9.17 5.94 -14.72
C SER A 266 8.17 7.11 -14.73
N ILE A 267 8.52 8.24 -14.10
CA ILE A 267 7.68 9.45 -14.10
C ILE A 267 7.61 10.04 -15.51
N THR A 268 8.75 10.08 -16.22
CA THR A 268 8.84 10.64 -17.58
C THR A 268 8.17 9.78 -18.65
N ASP A 269 8.04 8.45 -18.43
CA ASP A 269 7.36 7.55 -19.38
C ASP A 269 5.86 7.41 -19.02
N LYS A 270 5.14 8.51 -19.14
CA LYS A 270 3.74 8.62 -18.78
C LYS A 270 2.84 7.70 -19.60
N ILE A 271 3.09 7.59 -20.89
CA ILE A 271 2.26 6.79 -21.82
C ILE A 271 2.29 5.30 -21.40
N TYR A 272 3.48 4.75 -21.19
CA TYR A 272 3.62 3.35 -20.77
C TYR A 272 2.92 3.08 -19.43
N PHE A 273 3.07 4.01 -18.48
CA PHE A 273 2.43 3.92 -17.18
C PHE A 273 0.90 3.90 -17.28
N GLU A 274 0.32 4.87 -18.00
CA GLU A 274 -1.14 4.98 -18.18
C GLU A 274 -1.70 3.77 -18.91
N ASP A 275 -1.05 3.29 -19.97
CA ASP A 275 -1.45 2.10 -20.71
C ASP A 275 -1.51 0.85 -19.82
N ASN A 276 -0.52 0.64 -18.96
CA ASN A 276 -0.52 -0.51 -18.07
C ASN A 276 -1.57 -0.40 -16.95
N CYS A 277 -1.79 0.78 -16.39
CA CYS A 277 -2.89 1.01 -15.45
C CYS A 277 -4.25 0.70 -16.10
N ASN A 278 -4.48 1.17 -17.32
CA ASN A 278 -5.70 0.93 -18.08
C ASN A 278 -5.92 -0.57 -18.40
N LYS A 279 -4.85 -1.31 -18.74
CA LYS A 279 -4.94 -2.77 -18.92
C LYS A 279 -5.36 -3.47 -17.62
N VAL A 280 -4.83 -3.06 -16.47
CA VAL A 280 -5.22 -3.62 -15.16
C VAL A 280 -6.67 -3.28 -14.84
N ILE A 281 -7.11 -2.04 -15.06
CA ILE A 281 -8.50 -1.61 -14.85
C ILE A 281 -9.45 -2.45 -15.72
N SER A 282 -9.13 -2.65 -16.99
CA SER A 282 -9.94 -3.47 -17.91
C SER A 282 -10.01 -4.94 -17.48
N ALA A 283 -8.86 -5.50 -17.04
CA ALA A 283 -8.81 -6.88 -16.56
C ALA A 283 -9.56 -7.05 -15.23
N ARG A 284 -9.58 -6.03 -14.37
CA ARG A 284 -10.39 -6.00 -13.15
C ARG A 284 -11.88 -6.02 -13.48
N ALA A 285 -12.33 -5.14 -14.36
CA ALA A 285 -13.75 -5.08 -14.77
C ALA A 285 -14.22 -6.42 -15.36
N TYR A 286 -13.41 -7.04 -16.21
CA TYR A 286 -13.69 -8.39 -16.72
C TYR A 286 -13.83 -9.42 -15.59
N LEU A 287 -12.87 -9.44 -14.64
CA LEU A 287 -12.90 -10.41 -13.54
C LEU A 287 -14.11 -10.21 -12.63
N GLU A 288 -14.45 -8.96 -12.30
CA GLU A 288 -15.64 -8.62 -11.49
C GLU A 288 -16.94 -9.15 -12.13
N GLU A 289 -17.12 -8.94 -13.43
CA GLU A 289 -18.29 -9.43 -14.19
C GLU A 289 -18.37 -10.95 -14.17
N GLN A 290 -17.25 -11.63 -14.50
CA GLN A 290 -17.22 -13.09 -14.56
C GLN A 290 -17.46 -13.74 -13.20
N LEU A 291 -16.91 -13.21 -12.12
CA LEU A 291 -17.12 -13.75 -10.77
C LEU A 291 -18.57 -13.56 -10.30
N LYS A 292 -19.17 -12.40 -10.54
CA LYS A 292 -20.59 -12.16 -10.23
C LYS A 292 -21.50 -13.18 -10.97
N SER A 293 -21.18 -13.52 -12.22
CA SER A 293 -21.97 -14.49 -13.01
C SER A 293 -21.93 -15.92 -12.48
N ILE A 294 -20.99 -16.24 -11.59
CA ILE A 294 -20.83 -17.58 -11.00
C ILE A 294 -21.04 -17.56 -9.47
N GLY A 295 -21.79 -16.60 -8.94
CA GLY A 295 -22.26 -16.58 -7.57
C GLY A 295 -21.33 -15.92 -6.55
N PHE A 296 -20.35 -15.14 -6.98
CA PHE A 296 -19.54 -14.32 -6.08
C PHE A 296 -20.17 -12.95 -5.81
N GLU A 297 -20.12 -12.54 -4.56
CA GLU A 297 -20.20 -11.15 -4.17
C GLU A 297 -18.81 -10.51 -4.36
N VAL A 298 -18.73 -9.40 -5.08
CA VAL A 298 -17.48 -8.66 -5.35
C VAL A 298 -17.66 -7.24 -4.89
N LEU A 299 -16.86 -6.80 -3.91
CA LEU A 299 -16.88 -5.42 -3.45
C LEU A 299 -16.36 -4.47 -4.54
N PRO A 300 -16.90 -3.23 -4.63
CA PRO A 300 -16.37 -2.23 -5.55
C PRO A 300 -14.87 -2.00 -5.32
N SER A 301 -14.08 -1.91 -6.39
CA SER A 301 -12.65 -1.70 -6.26
C SER A 301 -12.14 -0.58 -7.15
N GLY A 302 -11.34 0.33 -6.53
CA GLY A 302 -10.50 1.32 -7.20
C GLY A 302 -9.01 0.92 -7.19
N ALA A 303 -8.67 -0.34 -6.86
CA ALA A 303 -7.31 -0.84 -6.71
C ALA A 303 -6.93 -1.86 -7.81
N ASN A 304 -5.68 -2.36 -7.77
CA ASN A 304 -5.23 -3.47 -8.63
C ASN A 304 -5.54 -4.86 -8.04
N PHE A 305 -6.58 -4.96 -7.26
CA PHE A 305 -7.10 -6.20 -6.70
C PHE A 305 -8.61 -6.10 -6.52
N ILE A 306 -9.26 -7.24 -6.36
CA ILE A 306 -10.65 -7.33 -5.90
C ILE A 306 -10.71 -8.04 -4.55
N PHE A 307 -11.77 -7.77 -3.79
CA PHE A 307 -12.09 -8.42 -2.54
C PHE A 307 -13.46 -9.07 -2.66
N THR A 308 -13.52 -10.39 -2.53
CA THR A 308 -14.69 -11.17 -2.94
C THR A 308 -14.92 -12.38 -2.05
N GLN A 309 -16.19 -12.79 -1.94
CA GLN A 309 -16.60 -14.06 -1.32
C GLN A 309 -17.63 -14.75 -2.19
N HIS A 310 -17.75 -16.08 -2.07
CA HIS A 310 -18.80 -16.83 -2.74
C HIS A 310 -19.99 -17.04 -1.80
N MET A 311 -21.21 -16.95 -2.36
CA MET A 311 -22.45 -17.02 -1.57
C MET A 311 -22.65 -18.37 -0.82
N GLN A 312 -22.11 -19.46 -1.36
CA GLN A 312 -22.33 -20.83 -0.84
C GLN A 312 -21.04 -21.57 -0.46
N LYS A 313 -19.88 -21.18 -0.99
CA LYS A 313 -18.60 -21.86 -0.76
C LYS A 313 -17.75 -21.06 0.19
N ARG A 314 -17.10 -21.69 1.16
CA ARG A 314 -16.21 -21.02 2.11
C ARG A 314 -14.95 -20.52 1.43
N GLY A 315 -14.51 -19.31 1.78
CA GLY A 315 -13.31 -18.67 1.22
C GLY A 315 -12.03 -19.49 1.43
N GLU A 316 -11.89 -20.16 2.57
CA GLU A 316 -10.76 -21.06 2.84
C GLU A 316 -10.72 -22.22 1.85
N ASN A 317 -11.86 -22.84 1.54
CA ASN A 317 -11.93 -23.95 0.58
C ASN A 317 -11.56 -23.48 -0.84
N ILE A 318 -12.07 -22.30 -1.24
CA ILE A 318 -11.72 -21.70 -2.55
C ILE A 318 -10.23 -21.42 -2.62
N TYR A 319 -9.65 -20.85 -1.56
CA TYR A 319 -8.22 -20.59 -1.47
C TYR A 319 -7.39 -21.88 -1.64
N ASP A 320 -7.76 -22.96 -0.93
CA ASP A 320 -7.05 -24.24 -0.99
C ASP A 320 -7.15 -24.89 -2.38
N GLU A 321 -8.34 -24.86 -3.00
CA GLU A 321 -8.53 -25.38 -4.37
C GLU A 321 -7.75 -24.55 -5.41
N LEU A 322 -7.74 -23.22 -5.32
CA LEU A 322 -6.92 -22.38 -6.18
C LEU A 322 -5.44 -22.72 -6.03
N ARG A 323 -4.96 -22.95 -4.80
CA ARG A 323 -3.57 -23.31 -4.55
C ARG A 323 -3.19 -24.66 -5.17
N LYS A 324 -4.07 -25.67 -5.10
CA LYS A 324 -3.88 -26.96 -5.79
C LYS A 324 -3.75 -26.77 -7.31
N ASN A 325 -4.48 -25.81 -7.87
CA ASN A 325 -4.43 -25.42 -9.28
C ASN A 325 -3.28 -24.45 -9.62
N LYS A 326 -2.27 -24.29 -8.73
CA LYS A 326 -1.12 -23.42 -8.94
C LYS A 326 -1.49 -21.94 -9.07
N ILE A 327 -2.53 -21.47 -8.37
CA ILE A 327 -2.96 -20.08 -8.30
C ILE A 327 -2.91 -19.65 -6.84
N LEU A 328 -2.09 -18.64 -6.53
CA LEU A 328 -1.93 -18.12 -5.18
C LEU A 328 -2.65 -16.78 -5.03
N VAL A 329 -3.70 -16.74 -4.22
CA VAL A 329 -4.42 -15.54 -3.82
C VAL A 329 -4.18 -15.23 -2.33
N ARG A 330 -4.78 -14.19 -1.77
CA ARG A 330 -4.70 -13.88 -0.34
C ARG A 330 -6.01 -14.22 0.36
N HIS A 331 -5.94 -15.01 1.41
CA HIS A 331 -7.03 -15.30 2.35
C HIS A 331 -6.72 -14.68 3.72
N PHE A 332 -7.76 -14.22 4.43
CA PHE A 332 -7.67 -13.59 5.76
C PHE A 332 -8.44 -14.41 6.77
N LYS A 333 -7.75 -15.01 7.74
CA LYS A 333 -8.40 -15.80 8.80
C LYS A 333 -9.07 -14.93 9.88
N SER A 334 -8.68 -13.69 9.98
CA SER A 334 -9.19 -12.71 10.96
C SER A 334 -9.19 -11.30 10.37
N PRO A 335 -10.06 -10.38 10.84
CA PRO A 335 -11.19 -10.64 11.75
C PRO A 335 -12.28 -11.50 11.10
N GLU A 336 -13.21 -12.07 11.91
CA GLU A 336 -14.27 -12.97 11.45
C GLU A 336 -15.10 -12.39 10.29
N LYS A 337 -15.40 -11.08 10.33
CA LYS A 337 -16.17 -10.37 9.30
C LYS A 337 -15.62 -10.56 7.88
N ILE A 338 -14.32 -10.83 7.73
CA ILE A 338 -13.66 -11.03 6.42
C ILE A 338 -13.11 -12.45 6.22
N SER A 339 -13.35 -13.35 7.15
CA SER A 339 -12.81 -14.72 7.11
C SER A 339 -13.31 -15.56 5.93
N ASN A 340 -14.41 -15.17 5.30
CA ASN A 340 -14.92 -15.81 4.09
C ASN A 340 -14.48 -15.13 2.79
N PHE A 341 -13.82 -13.98 2.87
CA PHE A 341 -13.33 -13.26 1.71
C PHE A 341 -11.94 -13.73 1.28
N ILE A 342 -11.70 -13.66 -0.02
CA ILE A 342 -10.37 -13.73 -0.63
C ILE A 342 -10.06 -12.43 -1.34
N ARG A 343 -8.78 -12.01 -1.32
CA ARG A 343 -8.30 -10.88 -2.13
C ARG A 343 -7.51 -11.43 -3.31
N ILE A 344 -7.88 -11.03 -4.50
CA ILE A 344 -7.28 -11.48 -5.75
C ILE A 344 -6.60 -10.29 -6.41
N THR A 345 -5.28 -10.34 -6.56
CA THR A 345 -4.53 -9.38 -7.37
C THR A 345 -4.90 -9.51 -8.83
N ILE A 346 -5.06 -8.40 -9.52
CA ILE A 346 -5.36 -8.40 -10.96
C ILE A 346 -4.09 -8.72 -11.74
N GLY A 347 -4.15 -9.81 -12.50
CA GLY A 347 -3.11 -10.23 -13.45
C GLY A 347 -3.31 -9.67 -14.85
N THR A 348 -2.58 -10.21 -15.83
CA THR A 348 -2.86 -9.94 -17.24
C THR A 348 -4.24 -10.51 -17.64
N MET A 349 -4.83 -10.03 -18.72
CA MET A 349 -6.12 -10.54 -19.22
C MET A 349 -6.10 -12.08 -19.39
N ASN A 350 -5.02 -12.64 -19.94
CA ASN A 350 -4.86 -14.09 -20.09
C ASN A 350 -4.83 -14.83 -18.75
N GLN A 351 -4.21 -14.24 -17.73
CA GLN A 351 -4.23 -14.81 -16.37
C GLN A 351 -5.63 -14.74 -15.77
N MET A 352 -6.39 -13.67 -16.02
CA MET A 352 -7.78 -13.57 -15.56
C MET A 352 -8.70 -14.58 -16.25
N HIS A 353 -8.56 -14.81 -17.56
CA HIS A 353 -9.27 -15.88 -18.25
C HIS A 353 -9.00 -17.26 -17.64
N LYS A 354 -7.72 -17.58 -17.37
CA LYS A 354 -7.35 -18.84 -16.71
C LYS A 354 -7.93 -18.95 -15.31
N LEU A 355 -7.85 -17.88 -14.50
CA LEU A 355 -8.43 -17.85 -13.15
C LEU A 355 -9.94 -18.12 -13.19
N VAL A 356 -10.67 -17.43 -14.07
CA VAL A 356 -12.13 -17.60 -14.21
C VAL A 356 -12.48 -19.03 -14.61
N SER A 357 -11.71 -19.66 -15.51
CA SER A 357 -11.92 -21.07 -15.89
C SER A 357 -11.80 -21.99 -14.67
N VAL A 358 -10.75 -21.84 -13.87
CA VAL A 358 -10.54 -22.63 -12.64
C VAL A 358 -11.62 -22.34 -11.61
N MET A 359 -12.00 -21.07 -11.41
CA MET A 359 -13.08 -20.70 -10.48
C MET A 359 -14.41 -21.35 -10.83
N LYS A 360 -14.76 -21.42 -12.12
CA LYS A 360 -15.97 -22.09 -12.61
C LYS A 360 -15.99 -23.59 -12.25
N GLU A 361 -14.85 -24.26 -12.27
CA GLU A 361 -14.74 -25.67 -11.86
C GLU A 361 -14.86 -25.83 -10.33
N ILE A 362 -14.26 -24.92 -9.56
CA ILE A 362 -14.29 -24.97 -8.09
C ILE A 362 -15.72 -24.77 -7.54
N VAL A 363 -16.53 -23.94 -8.18
CA VAL A 363 -17.87 -23.59 -7.67
C VAL A 363 -19.01 -24.46 -8.19
N LYS A 364 -18.74 -25.31 -9.21
CA LYS A 364 -19.68 -26.36 -9.62
C LYS A 364 -19.92 -27.33 -8.44
#